data_49522c2f394148b1866c264f9b101cc7
#
_entry.id   49522c2f394148b1866c264f9b101cc7
#
_cell.length_a   1.000
_cell.length_b   1.000
_cell.length_c   1.000
_cell.angle_alpha   90.00
_cell.angle_beta   90.00
_cell.angle_gamma   90.00
#
_symmetry.space_group_name_H-M   'P 1'
#
loop_
_entity.id
_entity.type
_entity.pdbx_description
1 polymer ?
#
loop_
_entity_poly.entity_id
_entity_poly.type
_entity_poly.pdbx_seq_one_letter_code
_entity_poly.pdbx_strand_id
1 'polypeptide(L)'
;MNQSFYAAAVAASQQQQRLNVTANNLANVNTVGFKSEQANFSDLLYRNWTGPDNAQLPRGSGSRMIQTTTDFAEGALMARQSGQNYAINGSGFFALRNPQTGEISYTRAGNFHWGSVVQGGQETFYLCDPDGYYVLDQNQQPIALGQDAEGDYPVGIFDFANTDNMQHLGSNRFAPVAKNGPVMPGTGTAIHGMLEASNSDVGTEFAKVIEAQHSFSYALKMVQTQDEIESTINGLRNG
;
A
#
# COMPACT_ATOMS: atom_id res chain seq x y z
N MET A 1 -20.28 4.28 32.33
CA MET A 1 -19.35 4.68 31.25
C MET A 1 -20.16 5.30 30.11
N ASN A 2 -19.82 6.51 29.72
CA ASN A 2 -20.55 7.27 28.71
C ASN A 2 -20.13 6.83 27.29
N GLN A 3 -21.09 6.75 26.37
CA GLN A 3 -20.85 6.39 24.96
C GLN A 3 -19.86 7.33 24.26
N SER A 4 -19.81 8.60 24.68
CA SER A 4 -18.83 9.58 24.21
C SER A 4 -17.39 9.18 24.51
N PHE A 5 -17.12 8.56 25.65
CA PHE A 5 -15.83 7.99 26.01
C PHE A 5 -15.42 6.90 25.01
N TYR A 6 -16.31 5.95 24.72
CA TYR A 6 -16.02 4.88 23.76
C TYR A 6 -15.82 5.41 22.34
N ALA A 7 -16.64 6.38 21.91
CA ALA A 7 -16.49 6.98 20.60
C ALA A 7 -15.15 7.71 20.48
N ALA A 8 -14.72 8.44 21.52
CA ALA A 8 -13.43 9.12 21.55
C ALA A 8 -12.24 8.16 21.58
N ALA A 9 -12.33 7.09 22.37
CA ALA A 9 -11.30 6.05 22.42
C ALA A 9 -11.14 5.32 21.08
N VAL A 10 -12.27 4.97 20.44
CA VAL A 10 -12.27 4.40 19.09
C VAL A 10 -11.66 5.39 18.09
N ALA A 11 -12.05 6.67 18.12
CA ALA A 11 -11.48 7.70 17.26
C ALA A 11 -9.96 7.82 17.44
N ALA A 12 -9.44 7.81 18.66
CA ALA A 12 -8.01 7.82 18.93
C ALA A 12 -7.31 6.60 18.30
N SER A 13 -7.85 5.40 18.51
CA SER A 13 -7.31 4.17 17.90
C SER A 13 -7.29 4.23 16.37
N GLN A 14 -8.34 4.79 15.75
CA GLN A 14 -8.42 4.93 14.29
C GLN A 14 -7.39 5.94 13.76
N GLN A 15 -7.17 7.06 14.46
CA GLN A 15 -6.14 8.03 14.08
C GLN A 15 -4.73 7.46 14.22
N GLN A 16 -4.50 6.57 15.21
CA GLN A 16 -3.23 5.85 15.33
C GLN A 16 -3.00 4.92 14.12
N GLN A 17 -4.02 4.22 13.65
CA GLN A 17 -3.91 3.38 12.45
C GLN A 17 -3.64 4.22 11.19
N ARG A 18 -4.30 5.39 11.05
CA ARG A 18 -4.01 6.34 9.97
C ARG A 18 -2.56 6.82 10.01
N LEU A 19 -2.05 7.14 11.20
CA LEU A 19 -0.65 7.52 11.39
C LEU A 19 0.31 6.40 10.94
N ASN A 20 0.00 5.14 11.24
CA ASN A 20 0.84 4.01 10.84
C ASN A 20 0.90 3.88 9.32
N VAL A 21 -0.23 4.02 8.61
CA VAL A 21 -0.27 3.99 7.13
C VAL A 21 0.53 5.15 6.54
N THR A 22 0.31 6.38 7.04
CA THR A 22 1.04 7.57 6.56
C THR A 22 2.54 7.47 6.85
N ALA A 23 2.93 6.94 8.03
CA ALA A 23 4.33 6.72 8.36
C ALA A 23 5.00 5.69 7.43
N ASN A 24 4.27 4.63 7.04
CA ASN A 24 4.76 3.67 6.06
C ASN A 24 4.97 4.32 4.68
N ASN A 25 4.03 5.15 4.21
CA ASN A 25 4.19 5.91 2.96
C ASN A 25 5.40 6.83 3.01
N LEU A 26 5.59 7.56 4.12
CA LEU A 26 6.71 8.47 4.31
C LEU A 26 8.05 7.72 4.35
N ALA A 27 8.12 6.57 5.02
CA ALA A 27 9.33 5.75 5.08
C ALA A 27 9.75 5.25 3.69
N ASN A 28 8.78 5.02 2.79
CA ASN A 28 9.00 4.48 1.44
C ASN A 28 8.97 5.54 0.33
N VAL A 29 9.07 6.83 0.66
CA VAL A 29 9.05 7.92 -0.34
C VAL A 29 10.21 7.84 -1.35
N ASN A 30 11.37 7.30 -0.93
CA ASN A 30 12.55 7.10 -1.79
C ASN A 30 12.67 5.67 -2.34
N THR A 31 11.68 4.81 -2.08
CA THR A 31 11.71 3.42 -2.54
C THR A 31 11.20 3.34 -3.98
N VAL A 32 11.99 2.72 -4.87
CA VAL A 32 11.66 2.56 -6.30
C VAL A 32 10.38 1.74 -6.45
N GLY A 33 9.47 2.24 -7.29
CA GLY A 33 8.21 1.55 -7.60
C GLY A 33 7.25 1.39 -6.43
N PHE A 34 7.48 2.08 -5.30
CA PHE A 34 6.56 2.03 -4.17
C PHE A 34 5.22 2.70 -4.52
N LYS A 35 4.14 2.09 -4.07
CA LYS A 35 2.78 2.58 -4.22
C LYS A 35 2.19 2.90 -2.86
N SER A 36 1.74 4.14 -2.69
CA SER A 36 1.21 4.64 -1.43
C SER A 36 -0.09 3.93 -1.05
N GLU A 37 -0.30 3.75 0.24
CA GLU A 37 -1.51 3.20 0.80
C GLU A 37 -2.40 4.31 1.37
N GLN A 38 -3.71 4.16 1.22
CA GLN A 38 -4.71 5.06 1.79
C GLN A 38 -5.60 4.31 2.76
N ALA A 39 -5.80 4.89 3.94
CA ALA A 39 -6.70 4.36 4.95
C ALA A 39 -8.15 4.80 4.65
N ASN A 40 -9.03 3.83 4.46
CA ASN A 40 -10.45 4.07 4.20
C ASN A 40 -11.27 3.87 5.47
N PHE A 41 -12.09 4.85 5.79
CA PHE A 41 -12.96 4.85 6.97
C PHE A 41 -14.41 4.68 6.58
N SER A 42 -15.17 3.99 7.42
CA SER A 42 -16.62 3.91 7.34
C SER A 42 -17.24 4.30 8.66
N ASP A 43 -18.40 4.88 8.55
CA ASP A 43 -19.29 5.17 9.65
C ASP A 43 -19.82 3.87 10.27
N LEU A 44 -19.98 3.85 11.59
CA LEU A 44 -20.62 2.76 12.32
C LEU A 44 -22.13 2.98 12.39
N LEU A 45 -22.88 1.88 12.51
CA LEU A 45 -24.34 1.89 12.57
C LEU A 45 -24.85 2.85 13.64
N TYR A 46 -25.84 3.66 13.24
CA TYR A 46 -26.59 4.51 14.16
C TYR A 46 -27.52 3.65 15.03
N ARG A 47 -27.60 3.98 16.30
CA ARG A 47 -28.64 3.49 17.20
C ARG A 47 -29.72 4.53 17.34
N ASN A 48 -30.96 4.15 17.13
CA ASN A 48 -32.09 5.02 17.43
C ASN A 48 -32.40 4.93 18.93
N TRP A 49 -32.45 6.06 19.59
CA TRP A 49 -32.92 6.20 20.94
C TRP A 49 -34.30 6.83 20.91
N THR A 50 -35.25 6.21 21.64
CA THR A 50 -36.60 6.75 21.75
C THR A 50 -36.58 7.83 22.82
N GLY A 51 -36.73 9.07 22.40
CA GLY A 51 -36.86 10.23 23.28
C GLY A 51 -38.29 10.41 23.83
N PRO A 52 -38.55 11.51 24.60
CA PRO A 52 -39.88 11.89 24.93
C PRO A 52 -40.75 12.01 23.66
N ASP A 53 -42.03 11.70 23.74
CA ASP A 53 -42.95 11.69 22.59
C ASP A 53 -42.70 10.71 21.48
N ASN A 54 -42.03 9.57 21.76
CA ASN A 54 -41.65 8.56 20.77
C ASN A 54 -40.77 9.08 19.61
N ALA A 55 -40.12 10.24 19.76
CA ALA A 55 -39.18 10.76 18.78
C ALA A 55 -37.97 9.82 18.65
N GLN A 56 -37.69 9.35 17.44
CA GLN A 56 -36.50 8.57 17.13
C GLN A 56 -35.31 9.51 16.97
N LEU A 57 -34.39 9.47 17.93
CA LEU A 57 -33.16 10.28 17.91
C LEU A 57 -32.00 9.38 17.45
N PRO A 58 -31.48 9.58 16.21
CA PRO A 58 -30.35 8.81 15.73
C PRO A 58 -29.09 9.17 16.51
N ARG A 59 -28.38 8.15 17.01
CA ARG A 59 -27.15 8.31 17.78
C ARG A 59 -26.02 7.57 17.09
N GLY A 60 -24.99 8.31 16.65
CA GLY A 60 -23.79 7.78 16.01
C GLY A 60 -22.94 6.97 16.97
N SER A 61 -22.31 5.91 16.48
CA SER A 61 -21.42 5.01 17.27
C SER A 61 -19.93 5.24 16.94
N GLY A 62 -19.59 6.26 16.12
CA GLY A 62 -18.23 6.56 15.67
C GLY A 62 -17.92 5.99 14.29
N SER A 63 -16.65 5.94 13.93
CA SER A 63 -16.13 5.41 12.65
C SER A 63 -15.10 4.32 12.89
N ARG A 64 -14.86 3.48 11.89
CA ARG A 64 -13.76 2.51 11.90
C ARG A 64 -13.03 2.50 10.57
N MET A 65 -11.75 2.18 10.59
CA MET A 65 -10.99 1.85 9.39
C MET A 65 -11.46 0.48 8.87
N ILE A 66 -11.85 0.42 7.59
CA ILE A 66 -12.36 -0.81 6.98
C ILE A 66 -11.22 -1.55 6.32
N GLN A 67 -10.40 -0.82 5.56
CA GLN A 67 -9.31 -1.37 4.75
C GLN A 67 -8.29 -0.29 4.41
N THR A 68 -7.11 -0.71 4.00
CA THR A 68 -6.16 0.10 3.23
C THR A 68 -6.33 -0.21 1.75
N THR A 69 -6.27 0.79 0.90
CA THR A 69 -6.22 0.65 -0.56
C THR A 69 -4.89 1.17 -1.06
N THR A 70 -4.27 0.44 -1.98
CA THR A 70 -3.04 0.87 -2.64
C THR A 70 -3.40 1.77 -3.82
N ASP A 71 -2.73 2.91 -3.91
CA ASP A 71 -2.86 3.82 -5.04
C ASP A 71 -1.82 3.46 -6.11
N PHE A 72 -2.26 2.88 -7.21
CA PHE A 72 -1.40 2.48 -8.32
C PHE A 72 -1.15 3.61 -9.34
N ALA A 73 -1.47 4.86 -9.02
CA ALA A 73 -1.10 6.00 -9.86
C ALA A 73 0.41 6.00 -10.16
N GLU A 74 0.78 6.46 -11.35
CA GLU A 74 2.17 6.51 -11.77
C GLU A 74 2.99 7.48 -10.92
N GLY A 75 4.21 7.03 -10.53
CA GLY A 75 5.23 7.88 -9.95
C GLY A 75 6.04 8.61 -11.01
N ALA A 76 6.85 9.56 -10.61
CA ALA A 76 7.75 10.25 -11.53
C ALA A 76 8.80 9.29 -12.11
N LEU A 77 9.04 9.38 -13.43
CA LEU A 77 10.08 8.61 -14.09
C LEU A 77 11.44 9.31 -13.91
N MET A 78 12.43 8.58 -13.41
CA MET A 78 13.79 9.07 -13.18
C MET A 78 14.78 8.33 -14.08
N ALA A 79 15.63 9.06 -14.80
CA ALA A 79 16.69 8.46 -15.59
C ALA A 79 17.75 7.80 -14.68
N ARG A 80 18.02 6.53 -14.91
CA ARG A 80 19.02 5.70 -14.22
C ARG A 80 19.69 4.78 -15.22
N GLN A 81 20.71 5.29 -15.91
CA GLN A 81 21.39 4.56 -16.98
C GLN A 81 22.34 3.45 -16.50
N SER A 82 22.53 3.28 -15.19
CA SER A 82 23.38 2.22 -14.65
C SER A 82 22.57 0.95 -14.35
N GLY A 83 22.99 -0.19 -14.91
CA GLY A 83 22.32 -1.49 -14.69
C GLY A 83 21.13 -1.72 -15.62
N GLN A 84 20.42 -2.80 -15.39
CA GLN A 84 19.24 -3.21 -16.14
C GLN A 84 17.98 -2.61 -15.51
N ASN A 85 17.88 -1.27 -15.55
CA ASN A 85 16.76 -0.55 -14.97
C ASN A 85 15.65 -0.39 -16.01
N TYR A 86 14.43 -0.66 -15.60
CA TYR A 86 13.24 -0.51 -16.42
C TYR A 86 12.15 0.24 -15.67
N ALA A 87 11.41 1.06 -16.36
CA ALA A 87 10.19 1.68 -15.85
C ALA A 87 9.04 1.42 -16.81
N ILE A 88 7.83 1.32 -16.28
CA ILE A 88 6.62 1.21 -17.07
C ILE A 88 6.03 2.60 -17.25
N ASN A 89 5.83 3.01 -18.50
CA ASN A 89 5.04 4.18 -18.84
C ASN A 89 3.62 3.70 -19.20
N GLY A 90 2.65 4.07 -18.40
CA GLY A 90 1.29 3.58 -18.49
C GLY A 90 0.93 2.52 -17.45
N SER A 91 -0.20 1.83 -17.64
CA SER A 91 -0.68 0.80 -16.73
C SER A 91 0.06 -0.52 -16.90
N GLY A 92 0.14 -1.32 -15.82
CA GLY A 92 0.66 -2.68 -15.81
C GLY A 92 1.72 -2.90 -14.73
N PHE A 93 2.24 -4.10 -14.68
CA PHE A 93 3.22 -4.57 -13.70
C PHE A 93 4.25 -5.46 -14.37
N PHE A 94 5.47 -5.47 -13.87
CA PHE A 94 6.44 -6.52 -14.16
C PHE A 94 6.03 -7.80 -13.43
N ALA A 95 6.19 -8.95 -14.09
CA ALA A 95 5.99 -10.25 -13.46
C ALA A 95 7.33 -10.85 -13.03
N LEU A 96 7.35 -11.34 -11.80
CA LEU A 96 8.50 -11.98 -11.17
C LEU A 96 8.14 -13.40 -10.78
N ARG A 97 9.05 -14.36 -11.05
CA ARG A 97 8.89 -15.76 -10.65
C ARG A 97 9.86 -16.10 -9.53
N ASN A 98 9.35 -16.69 -8.47
CA ASN A 98 10.17 -17.24 -7.41
C ASN A 98 10.95 -18.46 -7.95
N PRO A 99 12.30 -18.49 -7.87
CA PRO A 99 13.09 -19.61 -8.35
C PRO A 99 12.85 -20.93 -7.60
N GLN A 100 12.37 -20.86 -6.35
CA GLN A 100 12.19 -22.04 -5.49
C GLN A 100 10.75 -22.59 -5.56
N THR A 101 9.74 -21.71 -5.46
CA THR A 101 8.31 -22.12 -5.42
C THR A 101 7.66 -22.09 -6.79
N GLY A 102 8.22 -21.33 -7.76
CA GLY A 102 7.62 -21.10 -9.06
C GLY A 102 6.45 -20.12 -9.05
N GLU A 103 6.10 -19.57 -7.88
CA GLU A 103 5.01 -18.60 -7.76
C GLU A 103 5.32 -17.29 -8.47
N ILE A 104 4.29 -16.70 -9.08
CA ILE A 104 4.41 -15.45 -9.81
C ILE A 104 3.89 -14.32 -8.90
N SER A 105 4.68 -13.26 -8.78
CA SER A 105 4.33 -12.01 -8.12
C SER A 105 4.51 -10.85 -9.09
N TYR A 106 3.91 -9.72 -8.80
CA TYR A 106 3.89 -8.55 -9.66
C TYR A 106 4.48 -7.34 -8.95
N THR A 107 5.24 -6.51 -9.68
CA THR A 107 5.89 -5.32 -9.10
C THR A 107 5.92 -4.17 -10.09
N ARG A 108 6.06 -2.94 -9.57
CA ARG A 108 6.41 -1.75 -10.34
C ARG A 108 7.88 -1.37 -10.19
N ALA A 109 8.60 -2.01 -9.26
CA ALA A 109 10.02 -1.79 -9.10
C ALA A 109 10.79 -2.45 -10.26
N GLY A 110 11.52 -1.66 -11.02
CA GLY A 110 12.27 -2.11 -12.19
C GLY A 110 13.80 -2.04 -12.03
N ASN A 111 14.29 -2.04 -10.80
CA ASN A 111 15.72 -2.03 -10.48
C ASN A 111 16.33 -3.43 -10.60
N PHE A 112 16.36 -3.97 -11.82
CA PHE A 112 16.82 -5.32 -12.09
C PHE A 112 18.33 -5.42 -12.23
N HIS A 113 18.85 -6.63 -12.07
CA HIS A 113 20.26 -6.95 -12.26
C HIS A 113 20.42 -8.39 -12.81
N TRP A 114 21.60 -8.68 -13.35
CA TRP A 114 21.91 -10.03 -13.80
C TRP A 114 22.33 -10.90 -12.61
N GLY A 115 21.59 -11.97 -12.37
CA GLY A 115 21.91 -13.01 -11.41
C GLY A 115 22.42 -14.27 -12.11
N SER A 116 23.51 -14.87 -11.64
CA SER A 116 24.01 -16.15 -12.17
C SER A 116 23.38 -17.33 -11.46
N VAL A 117 22.96 -18.33 -12.22
CA VAL A 117 22.45 -19.60 -11.70
C VAL A 117 23.20 -20.74 -12.36
N VAL A 118 23.75 -21.60 -11.54
CA VAL A 118 24.42 -22.83 -12.03
C VAL A 118 23.43 -23.98 -12.08
N GLN A 119 23.02 -24.38 -13.27
CA GLN A 119 22.17 -25.56 -13.49
C GLN A 119 22.94 -26.60 -14.33
N GLY A 120 23.14 -27.78 -13.76
CA GLY A 120 23.81 -28.89 -14.48
C GLY A 120 25.27 -28.63 -14.88
N GLY A 121 25.98 -27.75 -14.19
CA GLY A 121 27.37 -27.38 -14.49
C GLY A 121 27.53 -26.27 -15.53
N GLN A 122 26.45 -25.70 -16.02
CA GLN A 122 26.44 -24.55 -16.92
C GLN A 122 25.95 -23.30 -16.17
N GLU A 123 26.71 -22.20 -16.23
CA GLU A 123 26.27 -20.91 -15.69
C GLU A 123 25.35 -20.23 -16.70
N THR A 124 24.15 -19.91 -16.25
CA THR A 124 23.18 -19.12 -17.00
C THR A 124 22.85 -17.86 -16.21
N PHE A 125 22.88 -16.72 -16.87
CA PHE A 125 22.51 -15.45 -16.25
C PHE A 125 21.06 -15.14 -16.57
N TYR A 126 20.29 -14.81 -15.53
CA TYR A 126 18.91 -14.39 -15.64
C TYR A 126 18.75 -12.95 -15.14
N LEU A 127 17.80 -12.23 -15.73
CA LEU A 127 17.40 -10.93 -15.20
C LEU A 127 16.62 -11.14 -13.90
N CYS A 128 17.12 -10.56 -12.80
CA CYS A 128 16.60 -10.78 -11.45
C CYS A 128 16.28 -9.45 -10.76
N ASP A 129 15.30 -9.51 -9.86
CA ASP A 129 15.02 -8.50 -8.84
C ASP A 129 16.10 -8.57 -7.74
N PRO A 130 16.35 -7.52 -6.94
CA PRO A 130 17.26 -7.53 -5.79
C PRO A 130 17.09 -8.69 -4.80
N ASP A 131 15.89 -9.25 -4.69
CA ASP A 131 15.60 -10.43 -3.87
C ASP A 131 15.87 -11.76 -4.59
N GLY A 132 16.36 -11.75 -5.85
CA GLY A 132 16.70 -12.94 -6.64
C GLY A 132 15.52 -13.60 -7.37
N TYR A 133 14.39 -12.90 -7.55
CA TYR A 133 13.27 -13.37 -8.36
C TYR A 133 13.54 -13.12 -9.84
N TYR A 134 13.19 -14.09 -10.70
CA TYR A 134 13.38 -13.98 -12.15
C TYR A 134 12.34 -13.06 -12.77
N VAL A 135 12.79 -12.12 -13.58
CA VAL A 135 11.92 -11.25 -14.40
C VAL A 135 11.43 -12.05 -15.60
N LEU A 136 10.13 -11.94 -15.88
CA LEU A 136 9.47 -12.67 -16.96
C LEU A 136 9.27 -11.80 -18.20
N ASP A 137 9.35 -12.46 -19.36
CA ASP A 137 8.92 -11.90 -20.65
C ASP A 137 7.37 -11.92 -20.79
N GLN A 138 6.87 -11.45 -21.93
CA GLN A 138 5.42 -11.46 -22.22
C GLN A 138 4.84 -12.88 -22.29
N ASN A 139 5.66 -13.92 -22.54
CA ASN A 139 5.26 -15.33 -22.57
C ASN A 139 5.40 -16.00 -21.20
N GLN A 140 5.64 -15.23 -20.14
CA GLN A 140 5.89 -15.73 -18.77
C GLN A 140 7.12 -16.66 -18.68
N GLN A 141 8.13 -16.45 -19.52
CA GLN A 141 9.40 -17.16 -19.42
C GLN A 141 10.47 -16.27 -18.77
N PRO A 142 11.37 -16.83 -17.94
CA PRO A 142 12.48 -16.08 -17.37
C PRO A 142 13.40 -15.53 -18.46
N ILE A 143 13.78 -14.27 -18.36
CA ILE A 143 14.66 -13.60 -19.30
C ILE A 143 16.10 -14.03 -19.01
N ALA A 144 16.69 -14.80 -19.90
CA ALA A 144 18.10 -15.20 -19.83
C ALA A 144 18.99 -14.26 -20.63
N LEU A 145 20.24 -14.08 -20.19
CA LEU A 145 21.24 -13.30 -20.90
C LEU A 145 21.53 -13.97 -22.24
N GLY A 146 21.20 -13.27 -23.34
CA GLY A 146 21.58 -13.67 -24.69
C GLY A 146 23.04 -13.33 -25.01
N GLN A 147 23.45 -13.59 -26.26
CA GLN A 147 24.80 -13.24 -26.74
C GLN A 147 25.05 -11.72 -26.83
N ASP A 148 23.98 -10.91 -26.85
CA ASP A 148 24.02 -9.44 -26.89
C ASP A 148 23.73 -8.89 -25.47
N ALA A 149 24.78 -8.79 -24.66
CA ALA A 149 24.70 -8.42 -23.24
C ALA A 149 24.28 -6.93 -22.99
N GLU A 150 24.23 -6.10 -24.02
CA GLU A 150 23.90 -4.66 -23.94
C GLU A 150 22.55 -4.29 -24.57
N GLY A 151 21.68 -5.27 -24.87
CA GLY A 151 20.41 -5.07 -25.54
C GLY A 151 19.27 -4.63 -24.60
N ASP A 152 18.25 -4.03 -25.21
CA ASP A 152 16.94 -3.86 -24.58
C ASP A 152 16.22 -5.20 -24.59
N TYR A 153 15.94 -5.74 -23.39
CA TYR A 153 15.30 -7.04 -23.25
C TYR A 153 13.77 -6.88 -23.21
N PRO A 154 13.02 -7.79 -23.86
CA PRO A 154 11.56 -7.71 -23.90
C PRO A 154 10.95 -8.09 -22.55
N VAL A 155 11.00 -7.16 -21.60
CA VAL A 155 10.38 -7.35 -20.27
C VAL A 155 8.87 -7.37 -20.43
N GLY A 156 8.22 -8.42 -19.90
CA GLY A 156 6.77 -8.58 -19.96
C GLY A 156 6.05 -7.59 -19.07
N ILE A 157 5.00 -6.97 -19.60
CA ILE A 157 4.09 -6.11 -18.87
C ILE A 157 2.73 -6.78 -18.79
N PHE A 158 2.21 -6.88 -17.57
CA PHE A 158 0.95 -7.55 -17.26
C PHE A 158 0.01 -6.59 -16.54
N ASP A 159 -1.27 -6.71 -16.81
CA ASP A 159 -2.30 -5.87 -16.19
C ASP A 159 -3.46 -6.73 -15.71
N PHE A 160 -4.33 -6.14 -14.91
CA PHE A 160 -5.51 -6.77 -14.32
C PHE A 160 -6.74 -5.92 -14.58
N ALA A 161 -7.90 -6.57 -14.76
CA ALA A 161 -9.16 -5.86 -14.94
C ALA A 161 -9.50 -4.95 -13.73
N ASN A 162 -9.07 -5.35 -12.54
CA ASN A 162 -9.19 -4.57 -11.31
C ASN A 162 -7.91 -4.74 -10.48
N THR A 163 -7.27 -3.66 -10.10
CA THR A 163 -6.08 -3.65 -9.27
C THR A 163 -6.38 -3.47 -7.78
N ASP A 164 -7.65 -3.25 -7.41
CA ASP A 164 -8.03 -3.06 -6.01
C ASP A 164 -7.77 -4.30 -5.17
N ASN A 165 -7.26 -4.08 -3.96
CA ASN A 165 -7.03 -5.12 -2.95
C ASN A 165 -6.09 -6.25 -3.38
N MET A 166 -5.11 -5.98 -4.24
CA MET A 166 -4.01 -6.92 -4.46
C MET A 166 -3.30 -7.21 -3.13
N GLN A 167 -2.93 -8.45 -2.92
CA GLN A 167 -2.23 -8.85 -1.70
C GLN A 167 -0.78 -8.38 -1.73
N HIS A 168 -0.35 -7.67 -0.69
CA HIS A 168 1.05 -7.30 -0.50
C HIS A 168 1.86 -8.50 -0.01
N LEU A 169 2.95 -8.83 -0.71
CA LEU A 169 3.89 -9.89 -0.35
C LEU A 169 5.18 -9.37 0.31
N GLY A 170 5.31 -8.04 0.45
CA GLY A 170 6.55 -7.37 0.85
C GLY A 170 7.46 -7.04 -0.34
N SER A 171 8.51 -6.24 -0.10
CA SER A 171 9.50 -5.81 -1.13
C SER A 171 8.83 -5.24 -2.40
N ASN A 172 7.78 -4.45 -2.27
CA ASN A 172 6.99 -3.88 -3.38
C ASN A 172 6.41 -4.91 -4.35
N ARG A 173 6.14 -6.13 -3.87
CA ARG A 173 5.53 -7.21 -4.66
C ARG A 173 4.08 -7.41 -4.27
N PHE A 174 3.28 -7.68 -5.27
CA PHE A 174 1.84 -7.87 -5.18
C PHE A 174 1.45 -9.24 -5.74
N ALA A 175 0.44 -9.86 -5.14
CA ALA A 175 -0.21 -11.04 -5.71
C ALA A 175 -1.68 -10.73 -6.02
N PRO A 176 -2.19 -11.18 -7.17
CA PRO A 176 -3.59 -11.02 -7.49
C PRO A 176 -4.45 -11.91 -6.59
N VAL A 177 -5.61 -11.40 -6.21
CA VAL A 177 -6.66 -12.17 -5.55
C VAL A 177 -7.80 -12.46 -6.55
N ALA A 178 -8.71 -13.36 -6.22
CA ALA A 178 -9.80 -13.77 -7.13
C ALA A 178 -10.62 -12.59 -7.71
N LYS A 179 -10.68 -11.45 -7.02
CA LYS A 179 -11.40 -10.25 -7.47
C LYS A 179 -10.68 -9.46 -8.58
N ASN A 180 -9.38 -9.66 -8.75
CA ASN A 180 -8.59 -8.92 -9.75
C ASN A 180 -8.83 -9.44 -11.18
N GLY A 181 -9.42 -10.63 -11.32
CA GLY A 181 -9.65 -11.27 -12.62
C GLY A 181 -8.41 -11.95 -13.20
N PRO A 182 -8.48 -12.41 -14.45
CA PRO A 182 -7.35 -13.03 -15.12
C PRO A 182 -6.27 -11.99 -15.45
N VAL A 183 -5.02 -12.45 -15.50
CA VAL A 183 -3.88 -11.68 -15.99
C VAL A 183 -4.06 -11.39 -17.47
N MET A 184 -3.89 -10.14 -17.86
CA MET A 184 -3.96 -9.66 -19.24
C MET A 184 -2.62 -9.03 -19.64
N PRO A 185 -2.29 -8.98 -20.95
CA PRO A 185 -1.18 -8.18 -21.42
C PRO A 185 -1.40 -6.71 -21.06
N GLY A 186 -0.40 -6.07 -20.44
CA GLY A 186 -0.46 -4.65 -20.11
C GLY A 186 -0.38 -3.76 -21.34
N THR A 187 -1.00 -2.59 -21.26
CA THR A 187 -0.97 -1.57 -22.32
C THR A 187 0.20 -0.60 -22.18
N GLY A 188 0.88 -0.62 -21.03
CA GLY A 188 2.08 0.17 -20.78
C GLY A 188 3.26 -0.24 -21.65
N THR A 189 4.27 0.62 -21.73
CA THR A 189 5.52 0.36 -22.41
C THR A 189 6.68 0.35 -21.43
N ALA A 190 7.55 -0.67 -21.50
CA ALA A 190 8.77 -0.70 -20.71
C ALA A 190 9.81 0.26 -21.34
N ILE A 191 10.39 1.13 -20.53
CA ILE A 191 11.46 2.05 -20.94
C ILE A 191 12.72 1.63 -20.21
N HIS A 192 13.75 1.26 -20.98
CA HIS A 192 15.08 0.94 -20.46
C HIS A 192 15.82 2.19 -19.98
N GLY A 193 16.62 2.05 -18.93
CA GLY A 193 17.43 3.15 -18.38
C GLY A 193 16.64 4.13 -17.49
N MET A 194 15.41 3.78 -17.14
CA MET A 194 14.57 4.58 -16.24
C MET A 194 14.10 3.75 -15.05
N LEU A 195 13.77 4.43 -13.95
CA LEU A 195 13.10 3.87 -12.77
C LEU A 195 11.89 4.70 -12.43
N GLU A 196 10.85 4.06 -11.95
CA GLU A 196 9.69 4.73 -11.38
C GLU A 196 9.95 5.08 -9.92
N ALA A 197 9.81 6.37 -9.56
CA ALA A 197 9.86 6.81 -8.17
C ALA A 197 8.59 6.38 -7.41
N SER A 198 8.64 6.45 -6.10
CA SER A 198 7.43 6.36 -5.28
C SER A 198 6.40 7.40 -5.72
N ASN A 199 5.11 7.05 -5.71
CA ASN A 199 4.02 8.01 -5.89
C ASN A 199 3.63 8.73 -4.59
N SER A 200 4.35 8.49 -3.50
CA SER A 200 4.19 9.18 -2.22
C SER A 200 4.93 10.52 -2.26
N ASP A 201 4.23 11.62 -1.90
CA ASP A 201 4.81 12.95 -1.79
C ASP A 201 5.07 13.33 -0.34
N VAL A 202 6.32 13.69 -0.03
CA VAL A 202 6.77 14.04 1.32
C VAL A 202 5.91 15.14 1.94
N GLY A 203 5.61 16.22 1.19
CA GLY A 203 4.85 17.36 1.70
C GLY A 203 3.42 16.95 2.06
N THR A 204 2.78 16.20 1.19
CA THR A 204 1.42 15.68 1.39
C THR A 204 1.36 14.72 2.58
N GLU A 205 2.31 13.78 2.69
CA GLU A 205 2.33 12.81 3.79
C GLU A 205 2.62 13.49 5.14
N PHE A 206 3.53 14.49 5.20
CA PHE A 206 3.72 15.29 6.42
C PHE A 206 2.47 16.06 6.84
N ALA A 207 1.74 16.64 5.90
CA ALA A 207 0.47 17.31 6.21
C ALA A 207 -0.55 16.32 6.82
N LYS A 208 -0.65 15.10 6.26
CA LYS A 208 -1.50 14.04 6.81
C LYS A 208 -1.06 13.60 8.22
N VAL A 209 0.25 13.52 8.50
CA VAL A 209 0.79 13.21 9.84
C VAL A 209 0.34 14.27 10.84
N ILE A 210 0.52 15.56 10.52
CA ILE A 210 0.13 16.67 11.40
C ILE A 210 -1.38 16.65 11.67
N GLU A 211 -2.19 16.45 10.63
CA GLU A 211 -3.65 16.34 10.77
C GLU A 211 -4.07 15.18 11.68
N ALA A 212 -3.48 14.00 11.46
CA ALA A 212 -3.77 12.80 12.26
C ALA A 212 -3.31 12.95 13.72
N GLN A 213 -2.13 13.56 13.96
CA GLN A 213 -1.65 13.88 15.32
C GLN A 213 -2.55 14.85 16.04
N HIS A 214 -3.03 15.93 15.39
CA HIS A 214 -3.99 16.84 16.00
C HIS A 214 -5.31 16.15 16.32
N SER A 215 -5.84 15.36 15.40
CA SER A 215 -7.07 14.59 15.59
C SER A 215 -6.94 13.57 16.73
N PHE A 216 -5.80 12.88 16.83
CA PHE A 216 -5.48 11.99 17.95
C PHE A 216 -5.46 12.73 19.29
N SER A 217 -4.76 13.89 19.33
CA SER A 217 -4.69 14.71 20.54
C SER A 217 -6.05 15.21 20.99
N TYR A 218 -6.92 15.61 20.06
CA TYR A 218 -8.28 16.03 20.38
C TYR A 218 -9.12 14.86 20.90
N ALA A 219 -8.99 13.68 20.32
CA ALA A 219 -9.67 12.48 20.81
C ALA A 219 -9.24 12.14 22.25
N LEU A 220 -7.94 12.21 22.57
CA LEU A 220 -7.43 12.01 23.93
C LEU A 220 -7.93 13.08 24.92
N LYS A 221 -7.98 14.34 24.52
CA LYS A 221 -8.54 15.42 25.37
C LYS A 221 -10.02 15.16 25.68
N MET A 222 -10.80 14.67 24.71
CA MET A 222 -12.19 14.27 24.95
C MET A 222 -12.31 13.16 25.98
N VAL A 223 -11.41 12.15 25.94
CA VAL A 223 -11.34 11.10 26.95
C VAL A 223 -11.06 11.68 28.34
N GLN A 224 -10.05 12.55 28.47
CA GLN A 224 -9.68 13.19 29.74
C GLN A 224 -10.83 14.05 30.30
N THR A 225 -11.47 14.87 29.47
CA THR A 225 -12.59 15.69 29.88
C THR A 225 -13.78 14.85 30.40
N GLN A 226 -14.02 13.69 29.79
CA GLN A 226 -15.05 12.77 30.27
C GLN A 226 -14.72 12.18 31.65
N ASP A 227 -13.47 11.84 31.91
CA ASP A 227 -13.01 11.36 33.22
C ASP A 227 -13.16 12.44 34.30
N GLU A 228 -12.83 13.71 33.98
CA GLU A 228 -13.00 14.85 34.87
C GLU A 228 -14.48 15.08 35.22
N ILE A 229 -15.36 15.02 34.21
CA ILE A 229 -16.82 15.16 34.40
C ILE A 229 -17.35 14.03 35.29
N GLU A 230 -16.95 12.76 35.04
CA GLU A 230 -17.38 11.61 35.81
C GLU A 230 -16.88 11.69 37.27
N SER A 231 -15.65 12.13 37.48
CA SER A 231 -15.06 12.42 38.79
C SER A 231 -15.84 13.49 39.54
N THR A 232 -16.19 14.60 38.87
CA THR A 232 -16.97 15.70 39.45
C THR A 232 -18.37 15.25 39.84
N ILE A 233 -19.06 14.49 38.99
CA ILE A 233 -20.38 13.91 39.28
C ILE A 233 -20.32 12.99 40.48
N ASN A 234 -19.30 12.14 40.58
CA ASN A 234 -19.12 11.21 41.70
C ASN A 234 -18.80 11.96 43.01
N GLY A 235 -18.04 13.07 42.95
CA GLY A 235 -17.78 13.95 44.07
C GLY A 235 -19.07 14.61 44.59
N LEU A 236 -19.91 15.10 43.71
CA LEU A 236 -21.19 15.73 44.07
C LEU A 236 -22.22 14.72 44.69
N ARG A 237 -22.10 13.45 44.34
CA ARG A 237 -22.99 12.40 44.88
C ARG A 237 -22.58 11.95 46.28
N ASN A 238 -21.31 12.08 46.64
CA ASN A 238 -20.78 11.62 47.93
C ASN A 238 -20.59 12.75 48.98
N GLY A 239 -20.92 13.97 48.65
CA GLY A 239 -20.96 15.11 49.55
C GLY A 239 -22.41 15.52 49.84
#